data_61375c8391392644605b09b26fa4556c
#
_entry.id   61375c8391392644605b09b26fa4556c
#
_cell.length_a   1.000
_cell.length_b   1.000
_cell.length_c   1.000
_cell.angle_alpha   90.00
_cell.angle_beta   90.00
_cell.angle_gamma   90.00
#
_symmetry.space_group_name_H-M   'P 1'
#
loop_
_entity.id
_entity.type
_entity.pdbx_description
1 polymer ?
#
loop_
_entity_poly.entity_id
_entity_poly.type
_entity_poly.pdbx_seq_one_letter_code
_entity_poly.pdbx_strand_id
1 'polypeptide(L)'
;MELLVLFLRAIRIKTCNNSSFLSVFVCKFAKRHDKMTIEFCAINKPEDWMEMVAEQFGTSVINDGFTIPSSIGSGFFKQYYPLPWLTLTYISFIAYEPITMIRRSVENSKWIPVMFYINEHKHEQIIGTSTKTVGVDTLDGIFMPSSSIPTEWSFPPKKRYENITLTFNKDWIEKIDAAHETYIGRLLQSDKAFYLFETITPAMQQVLDNIKSITEIDNPFSTLHLHGKTMELLTMFLEKLEKRSEVKSLANLNLNDVESVFRVRRQILQSLSNVPSIPELAREANMSSSKLQKCFKQVIGKAIAEYALSEKMEWAKRLLSTRLYSVSEVGYKVGYTNLSHFTEAFCKYHRMKPKQYLDSL
;
A
#
# COMPACT_ATOMS: atom_id res chain seq x y z
N MET A 1 -45.43 -12.29 19.74
CA MET A 1 -44.62 -11.89 20.89
C MET A 1 -43.34 -12.74 20.96
N GLU A 2 -42.87 -13.22 19.80
CA GLU A 2 -41.63 -14.03 19.66
C GLU A 2 -40.58 -13.41 18.73
N LEU A 3 -40.78 -12.20 18.26
CA LEU A 3 -39.85 -11.48 17.35
C LEU A 3 -38.99 -10.44 18.06
N LEU A 4 -39.07 -10.34 19.40
CA LEU A 4 -38.34 -9.33 20.17
C LEU A 4 -37.17 -9.87 20.99
N VAL A 5 -36.95 -11.18 21.02
CA VAL A 5 -35.91 -11.83 21.85
C VAL A 5 -34.62 -12.09 21.07
N LEU A 6 -34.60 -11.94 19.76
CA LEU A 6 -33.41 -12.07 18.90
C LEU A 6 -32.58 -10.77 18.74
N PHE A 7 -32.99 -9.69 19.39
CA PHE A 7 -32.41 -8.35 19.19
C PHE A 7 -31.43 -7.89 20.27
N LEU A 8 -31.11 -8.69 21.27
CA LEU A 8 -30.25 -8.31 22.39
C LEU A 8 -29.08 -9.25 22.59
N ARG A 9 -28.28 -9.52 21.53
CA ARG A 9 -26.87 -9.86 21.73
C ARG A 9 -26.05 -8.60 21.53
N ALA A 10 -25.87 -7.86 22.62
CA ALA A 10 -24.98 -6.72 22.71
C ALA A 10 -23.54 -7.17 22.45
N ILE A 11 -22.99 -6.80 21.31
CA ILE A 11 -21.57 -6.90 21.02
C ILE A 11 -20.85 -5.92 21.94
N ARG A 12 -20.02 -6.43 22.83
CA ARG A 12 -19.14 -5.65 23.69
C ARG A 12 -18.03 -5.06 22.84
N ILE A 13 -18.25 -3.87 22.26
CA ILE A 13 -17.18 -3.10 21.62
C ILE A 13 -16.32 -2.52 22.74
N LYS A 14 -15.05 -2.96 22.83
CA LYS A 14 -14.05 -2.28 23.66
C LYS A 14 -13.85 -0.87 23.09
N THR A 15 -14.16 0.13 23.91
CA THR A 15 -14.04 1.54 23.60
C THR A 15 -12.62 1.97 23.37
N CYS A 16 -12.39 2.65 22.26
CA CYS A 16 -11.15 3.38 21.98
C CYS A 16 -11.16 4.72 22.71
N ASN A 17 -10.97 4.74 24.02
CA ASN A 17 -10.45 5.88 24.78
C ASN A 17 -10.57 5.62 26.28
N ASN A 18 -9.48 5.82 27.02
CA ASN A 18 -9.45 5.89 28.47
C ASN A 18 -10.05 7.22 28.94
N SER A 19 -11.33 7.42 28.78
CA SER A 19 -12.10 8.41 29.53
C SER A 19 -13.55 7.95 29.61
N SER A 20 -14.03 7.88 30.85
CA SER A 20 -15.36 7.48 31.28
C SER A 20 -16.48 8.21 30.54
N PHE A 21 -16.94 7.65 29.43
CA PHE A 21 -18.27 7.89 28.89
C PHE A 21 -18.75 6.63 28.17
N LEU A 22 -19.76 5.98 28.73
CA LEU A 22 -20.52 4.92 28.07
C LEU A 22 -21.24 5.50 26.86
N SER A 23 -20.62 5.43 25.68
CA SER A 23 -21.32 5.54 24.44
C SER A 23 -21.39 4.14 23.82
N VAL A 24 -22.54 3.50 23.98
CA VAL A 24 -22.92 2.26 23.30
C VAL A 24 -23.05 2.63 21.81
N PHE A 25 -22.00 2.42 21.01
CA PHE A 25 -22.13 2.42 19.56
C PHE A 25 -22.76 1.10 19.14
N VAL A 26 -24.07 1.13 18.97
CA VAL A 26 -24.80 0.08 18.24
C VAL A 26 -24.31 0.18 16.78
N CYS A 27 -23.46 -0.74 16.33
CA CYS A 27 -23.24 -0.97 14.91
C CYS A 27 -24.59 -1.38 14.30
N LYS A 28 -25.33 -0.42 13.77
CA LYS A 28 -26.48 -0.71 12.92
C LYS A 28 -25.94 -1.39 11.67
N PHE A 29 -26.25 -2.66 11.50
CA PHE A 29 -26.25 -3.30 10.20
C PHE A 29 -27.20 -2.50 9.29
N ALA A 30 -26.68 -1.48 8.65
CA ALA A 30 -27.35 -0.82 7.56
C ALA A 30 -27.16 -1.70 6.32
N LYS A 31 -28.05 -2.67 6.11
CA LYS A 31 -28.33 -3.18 4.76
C LYS A 31 -28.83 -1.99 3.92
N ARG A 32 -27.89 -1.18 3.45
CA ARG A 32 -28.12 -0.40 2.24
C ARG A 32 -27.91 -1.38 1.10
N HIS A 33 -28.98 -1.62 0.35
CA HIS A 33 -29.05 -2.43 -0.86
C HIS A 33 -27.67 -2.93 -1.38
N ASP A 34 -27.42 -4.25 -1.26
CA ASP A 34 -26.42 -5.06 -1.99
C ASP A 34 -24.92 -4.88 -1.72
N LYS A 35 -24.46 -4.23 -0.65
CA LYS A 35 -23.04 -4.17 -0.33
C LYS A 35 -22.75 -4.50 1.13
N MET A 36 -21.90 -5.50 1.37
CA MET A 36 -21.37 -5.79 2.70
C MET A 36 -20.32 -4.74 3.08
N THR A 37 -20.46 -4.11 4.24
CA THR A 37 -19.49 -3.16 4.77
C THR A 37 -18.89 -3.69 6.05
N ILE A 38 -17.56 -3.71 6.14
CA ILE A 38 -16.78 -4.17 7.28
C ILE A 38 -15.97 -2.99 7.80
N GLU A 39 -16.13 -2.67 9.07
CA GLU A 39 -15.44 -1.56 9.71
C GLU A 39 -14.50 -2.07 10.80
N PHE A 40 -13.29 -1.57 10.84
CA PHE A 40 -12.31 -1.93 11.85
C PHE A 40 -11.40 -0.75 12.23
N CYS A 41 -10.75 -0.87 13.36
CA CYS A 41 -9.68 0.03 13.79
C CYS A 41 -8.50 -0.78 14.33
N ALA A 42 -7.28 -0.31 14.09
CA ALA A 42 -6.06 -0.90 14.65
C ALA A 42 -5.69 -0.14 15.93
N ILE A 43 -6.22 -0.59 17.10
CA ILE A 43 -6.19 0.20 18.32
C ILE A 43 -4.86 0.12 19.04
N ASN A 44 -4.59 -0.98 19.72
CA ASN A 44 -3.42 -1.07 20.63
C ASN A 44 -2.45 -2.19 20.23
N LYS A 45 -2.96 -3.23 19.59
CA LYS A 45 -2.20 -4.40 19.13
C LYS A 45 -2.59 -4.76 17.70
N PRO A 46 -1.65 -5.32 16.93
CA PRO A 46 -1.94 -5.77 15.57
C PRO A 46 -3.03 -6.85 15.48
N GLU A 47 -3.31 -7.57 16.57
CA GLU A 47 -4.28 -8.66 16.62
C GLU A 47 -5.73 -8.16 16.70
N ASP A 48 -5.96 -7.05 17.39
CA ASP A 48 -7.30 -6.57 17.78
C ASP A 48 -8.22 -6.36 16.54
N TRP A 49 -7.65 -5.89 15.41
CA TRP A 49 -8.45 -5.62 14.21
C TRP A 49 -8.93 -6.91 13.51
N MET A 50 -8.16 -7.99 13.59
CA MET A 50 -8.51 -9.25 12.91
C MET A 50 -9.73 -9.91 13.56
N GLU A 51 -9.83 -9.87 14.89
CA GLU A 51 -11.01 -10.35 15.61
C GLU A 51 -12.26 -9.56 15.22
N MET A 52 -12.15 -8.23 15.15
CA MET A 52 -13.26 -7.35 14.74
C MET A 52 -13.73 -7.65 13.31
N VAL A 53 -12.80 -7.93 12.40
CA VAL A 53 -13.11 -8.28 11.01
C VAL A 53 -13.72 -9.66 10.92
N ALA A 54 -13.16 -10.67 11.61
CA ALA A 54 -13.68 -12.03 11.63
C ALA A 54 -15.13 -12.08 12.16
N GLU A 55 -15.41 -11.36 13.24
CA GLU A 55 -16.75 -11.27 13.82
C GLU A 55 -17.78 -10.72 12.83
N GLN A 56 -17.43 -9.69 12.05
CA GLN A 56 -18.32 -9.11 11.05
C GLN A 56 -18.51 -10.03 9.83
N PHE A 57 -17.56 -10.92 9.55
CA PHE A 57 -17.73 -12.01 8.59
C PHE A 57 -18.57 -13.17 9.16
N GLY A 58 -18.91 -13.15 10.44
CA GLY A 58 -19.64 -14.24 11.11
C GLY A 58 -18.79 -15.47 11.40
N THR A 59 -17.48 -15.26 11.62
CA THR A 59 -16.50 -16.31 11.95
C THR A 59 -15.65 -15.87 13.14
N SER A 60 -14.68 -16.68 13.54
CA SER A 60 -13.76 -16.40 14.63
C SER A 60 -12.32 -16.65 14.20
N VAL A 61 -11.37 -15.97 14.85
CA VAL A 61 -9.94 -16.19 14.65
C VAL A 61 -9.53 -17.51 15.30
N ILE A 62 -8.86 -18.37 14.55
CA ILE A 62 -8.30 -19.64 15.01
C ILE A 62 -6.86 -19.74 14.48
N ASN A 63 -5.91 -20.04 15.35
CA ASN A 63 -4.47 -20.13 14.99
C ASN A 63 -4.00 -18.90 14.19
N ASP A 64 -4.24 -17.69 14.73
CA ASP A 64 -3.82 -16.40 14.16
C ASP A 64 -4.43 -16.07 12.78
N GLY A 65 -5.60 -16.61 12.47
CA GLY A 65 -6.28 -16.30 11.21
C GLY A 65 -7.72 -16.80 11.17
N PHE A 66 -8.38 -16.54 10.05
CA PHE A 66 -9.71 -17.07 9.76
C PHE A 66 -9.92 -17.28 8.26
N THR A 67 -10.83 -18.17 7.91
CA THR A 67 -11.32 -18.36 6.54
C THR A 67 -12.63 -17.61 6.34
N ILE A 68 -12.81 -17.06 5.14
CA ILE A 68 -14.08 -16.41 4.77
C ILE A 68 -15.17 -17.47 4.66
N PRO A 69 -16.35 -17.26 5.30
CA PRO A 69 -17.49 -18.17 5.17
C PRO A 69 -17.90 -18.38 3.71
N SER A 70 -18.17 -19.62 3.34
CA SER A 70 -18.53 -20.01 1.96
C SER A 70 -19.81 -19.35 1.42
N SER A 71 -20.63 -18.78 2.28
CA SER A 71 -21.79 -17.96 1.90
C SER A 71 -21.43 -16.56 1.40
N ILE A 72 -20.23 -16.06 1.75
CA ILE A 72 -19.77 -14.71 1.41
C ILE A 72 -18.71 -14.74 0.31
N GLY A 73 -17.84 -15.75 0.37
CA GLY A 73 -16.71 -15.84 -0.55
C GLY A 73 -15.84 -17.05 -0.31
N SER A 74 -14.59 -16.94 -0.70
CA SER A 74 -13.54 -17.93 -0.41
C SER A 74 -12.23 -17.21 -0.12
N GLY A 75 -11.39 -17.83 0.71
CA GLY A 75 -10.08 -17.29 1.05
C GLY A 75 -9.87 -17.15 2.54
N PHE A 76 -8.84 -16.43 2.91
CA PHE A 76 -8.38 -16.36 4.29
C PHE A 76 -7.72 -15.02 4.63
N PHE A 77 -7.66 -14.77 5.93
CA PHE A 77 -6.83 -13.77 6.60
C PHE A 77 -5.92 -14.53 7.56
N LYS A 78 -4.62 -14.34 7.47
CA LYS A 78 -3.64 -15.01 8.31
C LYS A 78 -2.59 -14.03 8.80
N GLN A 79 -2.26 -14.10 10.09
CA GLN A 79 -1.25 -13.25 10.72
C GLN A 79 -0.09 -14.10 11.24
N TYR A 80 1.10 -13.55 11.16
CA TYR A 80 2.35 -14.14 11.61
C TYR A 80 3.09 -13.11 12.46
N TYR A 81 3.83 -13.57 13.47
CA TYR A 81 4.51 -12.74 14.45
C TYR A 81 6.02 -12.98 14.40
N PRO A 82 6.74 -12.46 13.38
CA PRO A 82 8.19 -12.63 13.27
C PRO A 82 8.94 -12.12 14.49
N LEU A 83 8.52 -10.98 15.03
CA LEU A 83 9.13 -10.33 16.19
C LEU A 83 8.05 -9.59 17.00
N PRO A 84 8.30 -9.32 18.32
CA PRO A 84 7.32 -8.64 19.16
C PRO A 84 6.89 -7.24 18.70
N TRP A 85 7.69 -6.64 17.83
CA TRP A 85 7.46 -5.30 17.27
C TRP A 85 7.11 -5.32 15.78
N LEU A 86 6.97 -6.50 15.17
CA LEU A 86 6.72 -6.67 13.72
C LEU A 86 5.75 -7.82 13.50
N THR A 87 4.67 -7.56 12.78
CA THR A 87 3.76 -8.59 12.31
C THR A 87 3.71 -8.60 10.79
N LEU A 88 3.40 -9.75 10.22
CA LEU A 88 3.07 -9.94 8.83
C LEU A 88 1.64 -10.46 8.74
N THR A 89 0.80 -9.80 7.97
CA THR A 89 -0.55 -10.28 7.66
C THR A 89 -0.63 -10.59 6.17
N TYR A 90 -1.06 -11.80 5.83
CA TYR A 90 -1.38 -12.17 4.47
C TYR A 90 -2.88 -12.36 4.32
N ILE A 91 -3.46 -11.62 3.38
CA ILE A 91 -4.88 -11.64 3.04
C ILE A 91 -5.01 -12.12 1.61
N SER A 92 -5.81 -13.14 1.38
CA SER A 92 -6.16 -13.61 0.04
C SER A 92 -7.62 -14.03 0.02
N PHE A 93 -8.46 -13.36 -0.78
CA PHE A 93 -9.86 -13.73 -0.86
C PHE A 93 -10.52 -13.38 -2.20
N ILE A 94 -11.65 -14.05 -2.46
CA ILE A 94 -12.60 -13.74 -3.53
C ILE A 94 -13.96 -13.55 -2.86
N ALA A 95 -14.58 -12.39 -3.03
CA ALA A 95 -15.94 -12.14 -2.57
C ALA A 95 -16.95 -12.51 -3.67
N TYR A 96 -18.13 -13.01 -3.29
CA TYR A 96 -19.21 -13.29 -4.24
C TYR A 96 -20.03 -12.04 -4.55
N GLU A 97 -20.17 -11.15 -3.57
CA GLU A 97 -20.82 -9.85 -3.67
C GLU A 97 -19.83 -8.73 -3.35
N PRO A 98 -20.08 -7.48 -3.74
CA PRO A 98 -19.20 -6.37 -3.45
C PRO A 98 -18.99 -6.18 -1.93
N ILE A 99 -17.73 -6.09 -1.50
CA ILE A 99 -17.36 -5.80 -0.11
C ILE A 99 -16.68 -4.45 -0.04
N THR A 100 -17.06 -3.66 0.95
CA THR A 100 -16.34 -2.44 1.34
C THR A 100 -15.71 -2.66 2.70
N MET A 101 -14.40 -2.42 2.83
CA MET A 101 -13.70 -2.43 4.11
C MET A 101 -13.29 -1.02 4.48
N ILE A 102 -13.57 -0.61 5.71
CA ILE A 102 -13.28 0.73 6.22
C ILE A 102 -12.38 0.63 7.45
N ARG A 103 -11.17 1.14 7.33
CA ARG A 103 -10.28 1.36 8.47
C ARG A 103 -10.56 2.72 9.07
N ARG A 104 -11.05 2.76 10.28
CA ARG A 104 -11.27 3.99 11.05
C ARG A 104 -9.94 4.56 11.54
N SER A 105 -9.86 5.88 11.66
CA SER A 105 -8.72 6.54 12.28
C SER A 105 -8.61 6.21 13.77
N VAL A 106 -7.37 6.11 14.23
CA VAL A 106 -7.02 5.96 15.66
C VAL A 106 -5.94 6.96 15.99
N GLU A 107 -6.18 7.78 17.00
CA GLU A 107 -5.16 8.71 17.48
C GLU A 107 -4.12 7.96 18.32
N ASN A 108 -2.84 8.36 18.16
CA ASN A 108 -1.71 7.91 18.96
C ASN A 108 -1.41 6.38 18.90
N SER A 109 -1.84 5.67 17.88
CA SER A 109 -1.38 4.30 17.69
C SER A 109 0.11 4.27 17.35
N LYS A 110 0.85 3.39 18.03
CA LYS A 110 2.27 3.13 17.79
C LYS A 110 2.52 2.18 16.62
N TRP A 111 1.49 1.57 16.07
CA TRP A 111 1.59 0.56 15.03
C TRP A 111 1.34 1.15 13.64
N ILE A 112 2.33 0.99 12.78
CA ILE A 112 2.33 1.55 11.42
C ILE A 112 2.24 0.41 10.41
N PRO A 113 1.15 0.33 9.62
CA PRO A 113 1.01 -0.66 8.57
C PRO A 113 1.72 -0.22 7.28
N VAL A 114 2.35 -1.17 6.61
CA VAL A 114 2.90 -1.06 5.25
C VAL A 114 2.25 -2.14 4.42
N MET A 115 1.36 -1.76 3.53
CA MET A 115 0.54 -2.66 2.71
C MET A 115 1.17 -2.84 1.34
N PHE A 116 1.44 -4.08 0.94
CA PHE A 116 1.92 -4.46 -0.37
C PHE A 116 0.77 -5.10 -1.15
N TYR A 117 0.28 -4.42 -2.17
CA TYR A 117 -0.81 -4.90 -3.02
C TYR A 117 -0.25 -5.82 -4.10
N ILE A 118 -0.50 -7.13 -3.96
CA ILE A 118 0.01 -8.17 -4.85
C ILE A 118 -1.08 -8.81 -5.70
N ASN A 119 -2.29 -8.23 -5.67
CA ASN A 119 -3.43 -8.69 -6.47
C ASN A 119 -3.25 -8.37 -7.96
N GLU A 120 -3.55 -9.32 -8.82
CA GLU A 120 -3.51 -9.17 -10.29
C GLU A 120 -4.52 -8.14 -10.80
N HIS A 121 -5.62 -7.94 -10.09
CA HIS A 121 -6.68 -7.03 -10.47
C HIS A 121 -6.60 -5.72 -9.69
N LYS A 122 -6.78 -4.63 -10.41
CA LYS A 122 -6.88 -3.30 -9.80
C LYS A 122 -8.18 -3.18 -9.00
N HIS A 123 -8.10 -2.55 -7.84
CA HIS A 123 -9.25 -2.20 -7.02
C HIS A 123 -9.18 -0.75 -6.55
N GLU A 124 -10.29 -0.22 -6.10
CA GLU A 124 -10.36 1.16 -5.63
C GLU A 124 -10.08 1.26 -4.13
N GLN A 125 -9.30 2.28 -3.79
CA GLN A 125 -9.00 2.68 -2.43
C GLN A 125 -9.33 4.16 -2.26
N ILE A 126 -10.10 4.48 -1.24
CA ILE A 126 -10.49 5.84 -0.91
C ILE A 126 -9.72 6.30 0.33
N ILE A 127 -9.09 7.46 0.24
CA ILE A 127 -8.34 8.09 1.33
C ILE A 127 -8.83 9.54 1.41
N GLY A 128 -9.59 9.86 2.47
CA GLY A 128 -10.29 11.14 2.53
C GLY A 128 -11.27 11.29 1.35
N THR A 129 -11.08 12.29 0.51
CA THR A 129 -11.88 12.54 -0.71
C THR A 129 -11.27 11.94 -1.98
N SER A 130 -10.09 11.33 -1.89
CA SER A 130 -9.32 10.81 -3.02
C SER A 130 -9.60 9.34 -3.27
N THR A 131 -9.97 8.98 -4.50
CA THR A 131 -10.04 7.58 -4.95
C THR A 131 -8.78 7.22 -5.71
N LYS A 132 -8.18 6.09 -5.36
CA LYS A 132 -7.00 5.52 -6.02
C LYS A 132 -7.27 4.12 -6.52
N THR A 133 -6.61 3.79 -7.60
CA THR A 133 -6.59 2.43 -8.14
C THR A 133 -5.28 1.77 -7.75
N VAL A 134 -5.34 0.72 -6.96
CA VAL A 134 -4.17 -0.02 -6.42
C VAL A 134 -4.14 -1.46 -6.93
N GLY A 135 -2.95 -2.06 -7.00
CA GLY A 135 -2.71 -3.43 -7.50
C GLY A 135 -1.29 -3.58 -8.04
N VAL A 136 -0.88 -4.81 -8.41
CA VAL A 136 0.50 -5.13 -8.87
C VAL A 136 0.96 -4.25 -10.02
N ASP A 137 0.12 -4.05 -11.03
CA ASP A 137 0.43 -3.23 -12.20
C ASP A 137 0.23 -1.74 -11.98
N THR A 138 0.02 -1.31 -10.73
CA THR A 138 -0.10 0.09 -10.38
C THR A 138 1.20 0.56 -9.75
N LEU A 139 1.46 1.84 -9.89
CA LEU A 139 2.61 2.48 -9.27
C LEU A 139 2.37 2.83 -7.80
N ASP A 140 1.18 2.51 -7.32
CA ASP A 140 0.75 2.58 -5.93
C ASP A 140 0.69 1.16 -5.31
N GLY A 141 1.72 0.34 -5.60
CA GLY A 141 1.82 -1.04 -5.11
C GLY A 141 2.09 -1.16 -3.61
N ILE A 142 2.63 -0.12 -2.98
CA ILE A 142 2.88 -0.06 -1.53
C ILE A 142 2.15 1.15 -0.97
N PHE A 143 1.43 0.95 0.14
CA PHE A 143 0.74 2.01 0.87
C PHE A 143 1.11 1.98 2.36
N MET A 144 1.57 3.10 2.90
CA MET A 144 1.90 3.26 4.31
C MET A 144 1.19 4.50 4.86
N PRO A 145 0.09 4.35 5.57
CA PRO A 145 -0.60 5.45 6.25
C PRO A 145 -0.23 5.51 7.74
N SER A 146 -0.27 6.70 8.32
CA SER A 146 -0.37 6.83 9.77
C SER A 146 -1.73 6.28 10.28
N SER A 147 -1.82 6.01 11.57
CA SER A 147 -3.05 5.51 12.19
C SER A 147 -4.21 6.50 12.13
N SER A 148 -3.93 7.80 12.04
CA SER A 148 -4.90 8.89 11.96
C SER A 148 -5.56 9.06 10.59
N ILE A 149 -5.08 8.36 9.55
CA ILE A 149 -5.67 8.42 8.19
C ILE A 149 -6.74 7.35 8.03
N PRO A 150 -8.03 7.70 7.92
CA PRO A 150 -9.08 6.73 7.58
C PRO A 150 -8.91 6.26 6.15
N THR A 151 -9.18 4.99 5.90
CA THR A 151 -9.01 4.40 4.57
C THR A 151 -10.16 3.45 4.28
N GLU A 152 -10.69 3.53 3.07
CA GLU A 152 -11.74 2.64 2.58
C GLU A 152 -11.24 1.89 1.35
N TRP A 153 -11.55 0.59 1.27
CA TRP A 153 -11.28 -0.27 0.13
C TRP A 153 -12.57 -0.84 -0.41
N SER A 154 -12.75 -0.75 -1.73
CA SER A 154 -13.89 -1.34 -2.43
C SER A 154 -13.41 -2.55 -3.24
N PHE A 155 -13.94 -3.73 -2.91
CA PHE A 155 -13.60 -4.99 -3.54
C PHE A 155 -14.73 -5.44 -4.45
N PRO A 156 -14.55 -5.42 -5.77
CA PRO A 156 -15.52 -5.93 -6.72
C PRO A 156 -15.67 -7.45 -6.57
N PRO A 157 -16.86 -8.01 -6.86
CA PRO A 157 -17.11 -9.44 -6.72
C PRO A 157 -16.33 -10.25 -7.75
N LYS A 158 -16.10 -11.54 -7.42
CA LYS A 158 -15.52 -12.56 -8.31
C LYS A 158 -14.09 -12.24 -8.79
N LYS A 159 -13.39 -11.35 -8.10
CA LYS A 159 -11.98 -11.06 -8.33
C LYS A 159 -11.17 -11.41 -7.11
N ARG A 160 -9.99 -12.02 -7.33
CA ARG A 160 -9.06 -12.32 -6.23
C ARG A 160 -8.41 -11.02 -5.76
N TYR A 161 -8.50 -10.80 -4.47
CA TYR A 161 -7.76 -9.77 -3.78
C TYR A 161 -6.64 -10.40 -2.96
N GLU A 162 -5.44 -9.84 -3.06
CA GLU A 162 -4.28 -10.31 -2.32
C GLU A 162 -3.45 -9.14 -1.80
N ASN A 163 -3.10 -9.22 -0.54
CA ASN A 163 -2.33 -8.19 0.14
C ASN A 163 -1.40 -8.82 1.19
N ILE A 164 -0.17 -8.35 1.25
CA ILE A 164 0.75 -8.62 2.35
C ILE A 164 0.96 -7.30 3.09
N THR A 165 0.68 -7.28 4.38
CA THR A 165 0.86 -6.10 5.24
C THR A 165 1.92 -6.40 6.29
N LEU A 166 2.96 -5.59 6.33
CA LEU A 166 3.86 -5.51 7.48
C LEU A 166 3.33 -4.45 8.43
N THR A 167 3.21 -4.77 9.71
CA THR A 167 2.86 -3.77 10.72
C THR A 167 3.95 -3.74 11.77
N PHE A 168 4.62 -2.60 11.90
CA PHE A 168 5.71 -2.44 12.87
C PHE A 168 5.37 -1.40 13.93
N ASN A 169 5.95 -1.56 15.11
CA ASN A 169 5.83 -0.59 16.20
C ASN A 169 6.86 0.53 16.01
N LYS A 170 6.40 1.80 16.01
CA LYS A 170 7.28 2.97 15.78
C LYS A 170 8.36 3.11 16.86
N ASP A 171 8.11 2.69 18.10
CA ASP A 171 9.09 2.74 19.19
C ASP A 171 10.36 1.92 18.87
N TRP A 172 10.27 0.94 17.97
CA TRP A 172 11.43 0.20 17.49
C TRP A 172 12.30 1.06 16.58
N ILE A 173 11.69 1.83 15.66
CA ILE A 173 12.43 2.78 14.81
C ILE A 173 13.14 3.81 15.69
N GLU A 174 12.47 4.35 16.70
CA GLU A 174 13.06 5.30 17.65
C GLU A 174 14.28 4.74 18.39
N LYS A 175 14.33 3.42 18.65
CA LYS A 175 15.49 2.77 19.28
C LYS A 175 16.70 2.63 18.36
N ILE A 176 16.48 2.37 17.06
CA ILE A 176 17.57 2.18 16.11
C ILE A 176 18.02 3.48 15.45
N ASP A 177 17.18 4.50 15.47
CA ASP A 177 17.42 5.83 14.91
C ASP A 177 17.11 6.93 15.93
N ALA A 178 17.79 6.85 17.09
CA ALA A 178 17.57 7.75 18.22
C ALA A 178 17.84 9.23 17.87
N ALA A 179 18.69 9.51 16.87
CA ALA A 179 18.98 10.84 16.36
C ALA A 179 17.97 11.33 15.32
N HIS A 180 17.02 10.50 14.91
CA HIS A 180 16.05 10.77 13.85
C HIS A 180 16.68 11.26 12.53
N GLU A 181 17.85 10.70 12.19
CA GLU A 181 18.58 11.07 10.99
C GLU A 181 18.00 10.44 9.72
N THR A 182 17.33 9.28 9.85
CA THR A 182 16.68 8.63 8.72
C THR A 182 15.39 9.35 8.30
N TYR A 183 14.98 9.13 7.05
CA TYR A 183 13.71 9.65 6.54
C TYR A 183 12.52 9.16 7.38
N ILE A 184 12.50 7.86 7.71
CA ILE A 184 11.41 7.26 8.48
C ILE A 184 11.41 7.76 9.93
N GLY A 185 12.58 7.93 10.56
CA GLY A 185 12.70 8.50 11.92
C GLY A 185 12.09 9.90 11.98
N ARG A 186 12.46 10.79 11.05
CA ARG A 186 11.87 12.14 10.96
C ARG A 186 10.36 12.13 10.68
N LEU A 187 9.90 11.19 9.84
CA LEU A 187 8.48 11.08 9.50
C LEU A 187 7.64 10.65 10.72
N LEU A 188 8.12 9.65 11.48
CA LEU A 188 7.40 9.09 12.63
C LEU A 188 7.46 9.98 13.87
N GLN A 189 8.50 10.81 14.00
CA GLN A 189 8.60 11.82 15.07
C GLN A 189 7.53 12.91 14.93
N SER A 190 7.11 13.20 13.69
CA SER A 190 6.06 14.19 13.48
C SER A 190 4.71 13.60 13.89
N ASP A 191 3.99 14.23 14.85
CA ASP A 191 2.63 13.82 15.24
C ASP A 191 1.57 14.13 14.15
N LYS A 192 2.02 14.40 12.93
CA LYS A 192 1.14 14.76 11.82
C LYS A 192 0.66 13.53 11.07
N ALA A 193 -0.61 13.57 10.69
CA ALA A 193 -1.18 12.60 9.78
C ALA A 193 -0.39 12.55 8.46
N PHE A 194 0.03 11.37 8.03
CA PHE A 194 0.73 11.16 6.77
C PHE A 194 0.24 9.90 6.07
N TYR A 195 0.44 9.84 4.76
CA TYR A 195 0.41 8.61 4.01
C TYR A 195 1.41 8.66 2.85
N LEU A 196 1.94 7.49 2.51
CA LEU A 196 2.92 7.32 1.45
C LEU A 196 2.42 6.26 0.47
N PHE A 197 2.74 6.48 -0.82
CA PHE A 197 2.66 5.44 -1.84
C PHE A 197 4.04 5.22 -2.44
N GLU A 198 4.35 3.93 -2.70
CA GLU A 198 5.57 3.50 -3.35
C GLU A 198 5.31 2.40 -4.37
N THR A 199 6.25 2.25 -5.30
CA THR A 199 6.23 1.14 -6.24
C THR A 199 6.85 -0.10 -5.61
N ILE A 200 6.30 -1.28 -5.91
CA ILE A 200 6.98 -2.55 -5.65
C ILE A 200 8.11 -2.69 -6.67
N THR A 201 9.35 -2.89 -6.21
CA THR A 201 10.47 -3.16 -7.11
C THR A 201 10.47 -4.64 -7.53
N PRO A 202 11.12 -5.03 -8.64
CA PRO A 202 11.23 -6.45 -9.01
C PRO A 202 11.83 -7.32 -7.92
N ALA A 203 12.81 -6.80 -7.17
CA ALA A 203 13.40 -7.53 -6.05
C ALA A 203 12.41 -7.71 -4.89
N MET A 204 11.63 -6.68 -4.55
CA MET A 204 10.56 -6.79 -3.55
C MET A 204 9.48 -7.78 -4.02
N GLN A 205 9.13 -7.79 -5.31
CA GLN A 205 8.16 -8.74 -5.86
C GLN A 205 8.63 -10.18 -5.66
N GLN A 206 9.90 -10.47 -5.91
CA GLN A 206 10.45 -11.80 -5.67
C GLN A 206 10.38 -12.22 -4.20
N VAL A 207 10.61 -11.29 -3.26
CA VAL A 207 10.45 -11.58 -1.81
C VAL A 207 8.98 -11.83 -1.47
N LEU A 208 8.06 -11.06 -2.02
CA LEU A 208 6.62 -11.24 -1.83
C LEU A 208 6.15 -12.60 -2.37
N ASP A 209 6.62 -13.01 -3.55
CA ASP A 209 6.32 -14.32 -4.14
C ASP A 209 6.88 -15.46 -3.28
N ASN A 210 8.09 -15.30 -2.71
CA ASN A 210 8.65 -16.26 -1.77
C ASN A 210 7.81 -16.36 -0.48
N ILE A 211 7.34 -15.23 0.07
CA ILE A 211 6.45 -15.22 1.24
C ILE A 211 5.18 -16.03 0.92
N LYS A 212 4.53 -15.79 -0.22
CA LYS A 212 3.36 -16.57 -0.64
C LYS A 212 3.67 -18.08 -0.67
N SER A 213 4.72 -18.48 -1.36
CA SER A 213 5.11 -19.88 -1.49
C SER A 213 5.39 -20.54 -0.13
N ILE A 214 6.04 -19.82 0.81
CA ILE A 214 6.31 -20.32 2.16
C ILE A 214 5.01 -20.56 2.94
N THR A 215 4.01 -19.71 2.77
CA THR A 215 2.72 -19.82 3.48
C THR A 215 1.85 -20.98 2.94
N GLU A 216 2.12 -21.47 1.74
CA GLU A 216 1.40 -22.58 1.09
C GLU A 216 2.03 -23.96 1.37
N ILE A 217 3.27 -23.99 1.86
CA ILE A 217 4.03 -25.22 2.09
C ILE A 217 4.06 -25.54 3.58
N ASP A 218 3.62 -26.74 3.95
CA ASP A 218 3.81 -27.27 5.30
C ASP A 218 5.24 -27.78 5.47
N ASN A 219 6.10 -26.92 6.06
CA ASN A 219 7.50 -27.22 6.31
C ASN A 219 7.85 -26.79 7.75
N PRO A 220 8.54 -27.61 8.54
CA PRO A 220 8.93 -27.29 9.92
C PRO A 220 9.72 -25.97 10.05
N PHE A 221 10.42 -25.55 8.99
CA PHE A 221 11.21 -24.33 8.96
C PHE A 221 10.49 -23.13 8.32
N SER A 222 9.22 -23.29 7.90
CA SER A 222 8.43 -22.22 7.24
C SER A 222 8.41 -20.94 8.07
N THR A 223 8.22 -21.05 9.39
CA THR A 223 8.24 -19.91 10.29
C THR A 223 9.59 -19.15 10.25
N LEU A 224 10.72 -19.85 10.29
CA LEU A 224 12.03 -19.22 10.23
C LEU A 224 12.29 -18.55 8.87
N HIS A 225 11.92 -19.21 7.78
CA HIS A 225 12.00 -18.64 6.43
C HIS A 225 11.12 -17.38 6.32
N LEU A 226 9.90 -17.43 6.87
CA LEU A 226 8.99 -16.30 6.86
C LEU A 226 9.55 -15.10 7.64
N HIS A 227 10.18 -15.34 8.81
CA HIS A 227 10.86 -14.29 9.58
C HIS A 227 11.96 -13.62 8.75
N GLY A 228 12.83 -14.42 8.11
CA GLY A 228 13.91 -13.89 7.26
C GLY A 228 13.36 -13.04 6.11
N LYS A 229 12.35 -13.54 5.38
CA LYS A 229 11.74 -12.82 4.25
C LYS A 229 10.97 -11.58 4.68
N THR A 230 10.35 -11.59 5.84
CA THR A 230 9.67 -10.41 6.41
C THR A 230 10.66 -9.29 6.72
N MET A 231 11.80 -9.64 7.34
CA MET A 231 12.87 -8.68 7.63
C MET A 231 13.52 -8.14 6.35
N GLU A 232 13.78 -8.99 5.36
CA GLU A 232 14.30 -8.60 4.06
C GLU A 232 13.36 -7.58 3.38
N LEU A 233 12.06 -7.87 3.33
CA LEU A 233 11.07 -6.98 2.73
C LEU A 233 10.98 -5.62 3.46
N LEU A 234 10.97 -5.63 4.79
CA LEU A 234 10.97 -4.40 5.59
C LEU A 234 12.22 -3.57 5.34
N THR A 235 13.40 -4.20 5.34
CA THR A 235 14.68 -3.53 5.05
C THR A 235 14.68 -2.88 3.68
N MET A 236 14.29 -3.63 2.65
CA MET A 236 14.19 -3.09 1.27
C MET A 236 13.24 -1.89 1.18
N PHE A 237 12.13 -1.93 1.92
CA PHE A 237 11.19 -0.82 1.96
C PHE A 237 11.78 0.41 2.67
N LEU A 238 12.42 0.24 3.82
CA LEU A 238 13.05 1.34 4.56
C LEU A 238 14.20 1.97 3.77
N GLU A 239 15.08 1.16 3.14
CA GLU A 239 16.12 1.65 2.24
C GLU A 239 15.57 2.42 1.04
N LYS A 240 14.42 1.98 0.51
CA LYS A 240 13.76 2.71 -0.57
C LYS A 240 13.24 4.06 -0.11
N LEU A 241 12.70 4.16 1.10
CA LEU A 241 12.29 5.44 1.69
C LEU A 241 13.48 6.38 1.90
N GLU A 242 14.63 5.87 2.34
CA GLU A 242 15.82 6.67 2.60
C GLU A 242 16.41 7.26 1.31
N LYS A 243 16.26 6.57 0.19
CA LYS A 243 16.63 7.10 -1.14
C LYS A 243 15.74 8.23 -1.65
N ARG A 244 14.66 8.54 -0.95
CA ARG A 244 13.90 9.77 -1.17
C ARG A 244 14.80 10.95 -0.79
N SER A 245 15.31 11.70 -1.77
CA SER A 245 16.10 12.90 -1.50
C SER A 245 15.39 13.78 -0.48
N GLU A 246 16.14 14.35 0.47
CA GLU A 246 15.67 15.16 1.62
C GLU A 246 14.42 15.96 1.31
N VAL A 247 13.28 15.44 1.76
CA VAL A 247 12.02 16.13 1.65
C VAL A 247 11.88 16.96 2.92
N LYS A 248 12.09 18.27 2.78
CA LYS A 248 11.71 19.20 3.83
C LYS A 248 10.26 18.89 4.23
N SER A 249 10.09 18.41 5.46
CA SER A 249 8.87 18.12 6.19
C SER A 249 7.55 18.28 5.39
N LEU A 250 6.81 17.18 5.21
CA LEU A 250 5.39 17.19 4.77
C LEU A 250 4.50 18.02 5.71
N ALA A 251 5.06 18.44 6.83
CA ALA A 251 4.46 19.19 7.92
C ALA A 251 3.69 20.45 7.51
N ASN A 252 3.94 20.99 6.33
CA ASN A 252 3.32 22.22 5.82
C ASN A 252 2.54 22.03 4.51
N LEU A 253 2.29 20.79 4.08
CA LEU A 253 1.46 20.53 2.90
C LEU A 253 0.00 20.37 3.33
N ASN A 254 -0.88 21.14 2.70
CA ASN A 254 -2.31 20.94 2.79
C ASN A 254 -2.66 19.58 2.16
N LEU A 255 -3.58 18.82 2.74
CA LEU A 255 -4.07 17.55 2.19
C LEU A 255 -4.48 17.68 0.72
N ASN A 256 -5.12 18.78 0.34
CA ASN A 256 -5.49 19.07 -1.05
C ASN A 256 -4.28 19.18 -1.98
N ASP A 257 -3.15 19.72 -1.49
CA ASP A 257 -1.91 19.79 -2.27
C ASP A 257 -1.32 18.41 -2.48
N VAL A 258 -1.36 17.55 -1.47
CA VAL A 258 -0.93 16.14 -1.56
C VAL A 258 -1.77 15.37 -2.57
N GLU A 259 -3.10 15.51 -2.50
CA GLU A 259 -4.03 14.90 -3.45
C GLU A 259 -3.78 15.36 -4.89
N SER A 260 -3.51 16.65 -5.08
CA SER A 260 -3.19 17.23 -6.38
C SER A 260 -1.88 16.65 -6.94
N VAL A 261 -0.85 16.48 -6.11
CA VAL A 261 0.41 15.82 -6.50
C VAL A 261 0.17 14.39 -6.94
N PHE A 262 -0.65 13.62 -6.22
CA PHE A 262 -0.96 12.25 -6.64
C PHE A 262 -1.77 12.18 -7.93
N ARG A 263 -2.65 13.15 -8.18
CA ARG A 263 -3.35 13.27 -9.46
C ARG A 263 -2.38 13.52 -10.62
N VAL A 264 -1.44 14.45 -10.44
CA VAL A 264 -0.36 14.72 -11.41
C VAL A 264 0.53 13.48 -11.63
N ARG A 265 0.92 12.80 -10.56
CA ARG A 265 1.67 11.54 -10.67
C ARG A 265 0.92 10.53 -11.54
N ARG A 266 -0.37 10.31 -11.29
CA ARG A 266 -1.20 9.40 -12.10
C ARG A 266 -1.20 9.76 -13.57
N GLN A 267 -1.35 11.05 -13.89
CA GLN A 267 -1.33 11.53 -15.26
C GLN A 267 0.01 11.27 -15.96
N ILE A 268 1.13 11.53 -15.27
CA ILE A 268 2.47 11.19 -15.78
C ILE A 268 2.52 9.71 -16.18
N LEU A 269 1.98 8.84 -15.34
CA LEU A 269 2.05 7.39 -15.50
C LEU A 269 1.13 6.86 -16.60
N GLN A 270 -0.03 7.48 -16.78
CA GLN A 270 -0.93 7.18 -17.89
C GLN A 270 -0.38 7.63 -19.25
N SER A 271 0.56 8.56 -19.23
CA SER A 271 1.14 9.18 -20.42
C SER A 271 2.66 9.07 -20.49
N LEU A 272 3.24 7.97 -19.98
CA LEU A 272 4.71 7.79 -19.90
C LEU A 272 5.43 7.93 -21.23
N SER A 273 4.81 7.54 -22.35
CA SER A 273 5.39 7.73 -23.68
C SER A 273 5.47 9.22 -24.08
N ASN A 274 4.51 10.03 -23.62
CA ASN A 274 4.42 11.45 -23.91
C ASN A 274 3.96 12.23 -22.67
N VAL A 275 4.89 12.44 -21.74
CA VAL A 275 4.61 13.11 -20.47
C VAL A 275 4.21 14.56 -20.67
N PRO A 276 3.06 15.03 -20.14
CA PRO A 276 2.65 16.42 -20.25
C PRO A 276 3.69 17.38 -19.65
N SER A 277 3.76 18.58 -20.17
CA SER A 277 4.67 19.62 -19.69
C SER A 277 4.32 20.06 -18.25
N ILE A 278 5.30 20.61 -17.54
CA ILE A 278 5.08 21.11 -16.15
C ILE A 278 3.95 22.15 -16.08
N PRO A 279 3.82 23.10 -17.02
CA PRO A 279 2.69 24.04 -17.02
C PRO A 279 1.32 23.36 -17.20
N GLU A 280 1.23 22.32 -18.03
CA GLU A 280 -0.01 21.54 -18.20
C GLU A 280 -0.37 20.79 -16.94
N LEU A 281 0.59 20.08 -16.33
CA LEU A 281 0.42 19.39 -15.07
C LEU A 281 0.03 20.35 -13.93
N ALA A 282 0.62 21.55 -13.89
CA ALA A 282 0.32 22.56 -12.89
C ALA A 282 -1.10 23.10 -13.01
N ARG A 283 -1.57 23.34 -14.24
CA ARG A 283 -2.95 23.76 -14.52
C ARG A 283 -3.97 22.74 -14.03
N GLU A 284 -3.74 21.45 -14.30
CA GLU A 284 -4.63 20.38 -13.82
C GLU A 284 -4.59 20.18 -12.30
N ALA A 285 -3.45 20.49 -11.68
CA ALA A 285 -3.31 20.46 -10.24
C ALA A 285 -3.94 21.67 -9.53
N ASN A 286 -4.38 22.70 -10.29
CA ASN A 286 -4.75 24.02 -9.76
C ASN A 286 -3.65 24.67 -8.92
N MET A 287 -2.39 24.56 -9.41
CA MET A 287 -1.19 25.09 -8.76
C MET A 287 -0.37 25.93 -9.72
N SER A 288 0.49 26.81 -9.18
CA SER A 288 1.59 27.35 -9.97
C SER A 288 2.64 26.28 -10.26
N SER A 289 3.37 26.38 -11.36
CA SER A 289 4.43 25.43 -11.73
C SER A 289 5.50 25.29 -10.63
N SER A 290 5.84 26.36 -9.95
CA SER A 290 6.81 26.36 -8.84
C SER A 290 6.25 25.65 -7.61
N LYS A 291 4.98 25.89 -7.25
CA LYS A 291 4.30 25.21 -6.15
C LYS A 291 4.20 23.72 -6.44
N LEU A 292 3.76 23.34 -7.65
CA LEU A 292 3.66 21.95 -8.05
C LEU A 292 5.01 21.22 -7.94
N GLN A 293 6.09 21.78 -8.52
CA GLN A 293 7.41 21.15 -8.46
C GLN A 293 7.90 20.95 -7.02
N LYS A 294 7.69 21.96 -6.16
CA LYS A 294 8.03 21.88 -4.74
C LYS A 294 7.22 20.80 -4.02
N CYS A 295 5.89 20.82 -4.17
CA CYS A 295 5.00 19.84 -3.54
C CYS A 295 5.26 18.42 -4.07
N PHE A 296 5.45 18.28 -5.38
CA PHE A 296 5.74 16.98 -6.00
C PHE A 296 7.05 16.39 -5.45
N LYS A 297 8.12 17.19 -5.38
CA LYS A 297 9.39 16.75 -4.78
C LYS A 297 9.23 16.42 -3.30
N GLN A 298 8.40 17.17 -2.57
CA GLN A 298 8.11 16.90 -1.16
C GLN A 298 7.33 15.59 -0.96
N VAL A 299 6.32 15.31 -1.78
CA VAL A 299 5.43 14.15 -1.64
C VAL A 299 6.04 12.89 -2.25
N ILE A 300 6.64 13.00 -3.43
CA ILE A 300 7.16 11.87 -4.22
C ILE A 300 8.65 11.60 -3.95
N GLY A 301 9.37 12.57 -3.41
CA GLY A 301 10.81 12.47 -3.13
C GLY A 301 11.71 12.73 -4.33
N LYS A 302 11.16 12.93 -5.54
CA LYS A 302 11.88 13.20 -6.78
C LYS A 302 11.30 14.41 -7.50
N ALA A 303 12.12 15.11 -8.31
CA ALA A 303 11.59 16.10 -9.24
C ALA A 303 10.70 15.42 -10.30
N ILE A 304 9.72 16.15 -10.85
CA ILE A 304 8.77 15.61 -11.84
C ILE A 304 9.48 14.95 -13.02
N ALA A 305 10.49 15.60 -13.60
CA ALA A 305 11.23 15.07 -14.74
C ALA A 305 12.05 13.82 -14.37
N GLU A 306 12.67 13.81 -13.21
CA GLU A 306 13.42 12.67 -12.69
C GLU A 306 12.50 11.48 -12.42
N TYR A 307 11.34 11.74 -11.82
CA TYR A 307 10.31 10.74 -11.57
C TYR A 307 9.82 10.12 -12.89
N ALA A 308 9.41 10.95 -13.84
CA ALA A 308 8.92 10.50 -15.14
C ALA A 308 9.98 9.65 -15.89
N LEU A 309 11.24 10.07 -15.86
CA LEU A 309 12.34 9.30 -16.45
C LEU A 309 12.54 7.96 -15.75
N SER A 310 12.55 7.93 -14.42
CA SER A 310 12.71 6.68 -13.67
C SER A 310 11.60 5.66 -13.99
N GLU A 311 10.35 6.11 -14.04
CA GLU A 311 9.20 5.24 -14.38
C GLU A 311 9.25 4.74 -15.83
N LYS A 312 9.67 5.61 -16.74
CA LYS A 312 9.88 5.27 -18.15
C LYS A 312 10.93 4.16 -18.31
N MET A 313 12.02 4.22 -17.57
CA MET A 313 13.09 3.20 -17.60
C MET A 313 12.65 1.88 -16.97
N GLU A 314 11.92 1.92 -15.87
CA GLU A 314 11.33 0.72 -15.28
C GLU A 314 10.30 0.06 -16.21
N TRP A 315 9.48 0.85 -16.90
CA TRP A 315 8.57 0.34 -17.91
C TRP A 315 9.31 -0.31 -19.08
N ALA A 316 10.37 0.33 -19.57
CA ALA A 316 11.23 -0.24 -20.60
C ALA A 316 11.83 -1.59 -20.18
N LYS A 317 12.32 -1.69 -18.95
CA LYS A 317 12.87 -2.93 -18.39
C LYS A 317 11.82 -4.04 -18.36
N ARG A 318 10.60 -3.74 -17.90
CA ARG A 318 9.49 -4.70 -17.89
C ARG A 318 9.15 -5.19 -19.30
N LEU A 319 9.08 -4.28 -20.29
CA LEU A 319 8.82 -4.67 -21.69
C LEU A 319 9.92 -5.58 -22.24
N LEU A 320 11.19 -5.31 -21.96
CA LEU A 320 12.30 -6.18 -22.35
C LEU A 320 12.21 -7.57 -21.69
N SER A 321 11.81 -7.62 -20.40
CA SER A 321 11.65 -8.88 -19.66
C SER A 321 10.60 -9.80 -20.24
N THR A 322 9.60 -9.29 -20.97
CA THR A 322 8.61 -10.14 -21.66
C THR A 322 9.20 -10.89 -22.85
N ARG A 323 10.35 -10.47 -23.37
CA ARG A 323 10.98 -10.98 -24.63
C ARG A 323 10.06 -10.87 -25.87
N LEU A 324 8.94 -10.15 -25.78
CA LEU A 324 8.01 -9.96 -26.91
C LEU A 324 8.42 -8.83 -27.86
N TYR A 325 9.35 -7.98 -27.43
CA TYR A 325 9.74 -6.78 -28.15
C TYR A 325 11.26 -6.68 -28.28
N SER A 326 11.73 -6.24 -29.44
CA SER A 326 13.13 -5.85 -29.66
C SER A 326 13.47 -4.58 -28.87
N VAL A 327 14.76 -4.33 -28.66
CA VAL A 327 15.25 -3.11 -28.00
C VAL A 327 14.73 -1.84 -28.68
N SER A 328 14.66 -1.83 -30.01
CA SER A 328 14.17 -0.69 -30.78
C SER A 328 12.67 -0.45 -30.57
N GLU A 329 11.87 -1.52 -30.62
CA GLU A 329 10.42 -1.42 -30.37
C GLU A 329 10.12 -0.93 -28.95
N VAL A 330 10.90 -1.39 -27.95
CA VAL A 330 10.78 -0.90 -26.58
C VAL A 330 11.11 0.59 -26.52
N GLY A 331 12.20 1.02 -27.16
CA GLY A 331 12.59 2.44 -27.21
C GLY A 331 11.46 3.32 -27.76
N TYR A 332 10.84 2.91 -28.86
CA TYR A 332 9.68 3.65 -29.44
C TYR A 332 8.45 3.59 -28.55
N LYS A 333 8.11 2.44 -27.98
CA LYS A 333 6.96 2.27 -27.07
C LYS A 333 7.05 3.17 -25.83
N VAL A 334 8.24 3.35 -25.29
CA VAL A 334 8.44 4.24 -24.14
C VAL A 334 8.64 5.71 -24.54
N GLY A 335 8.44 6.03 -25.81
CA GLY A 335 8.37 7.40 -26.33
C GLY A 335 9.69 8.05 -26.70
N TYR A 336 10.73 7.27 -27.06
CA TYR A 336 11.95 7.79 -27.64
C TYR A 336 11.88 7.74 -29.16
N THR A 337 12.17 8.87 -29.79
CA THR A 337 12.35 8.97 -31.26
C THR A 337 13.79 8.66 -31.65
N ASN A 338 14.74 8.88 -30.74
CA ASN A 338 16.15 8.57 -30.92
C ASN A 338 16.59 7.42 -29.99
N LEU A 339 16.95 6.29 -30.61
CA LEU A 339 17.31 5.07 -29.89
C LEU A 339 18.66 5.16 -29.16
N SER A 340 19.57 6.07 -29.60
CA SER A 340 20.80 6.33 -28.88
C SER A 340 20.51 6.97 -27.52
N HIS A 341 19.63 7.97 -27.47
CA HIS A 341 19.20 8.59 -26.23
C HIS A 341 18.46 7.60 -25.32
N PHE A 342 17.65 6.69 -25.89
CA PHE A 342 17.05 5.61 -25.10
C PHE A 342 18.12 4.73 -24.47
N THR A 343 19.09 4.28 -25.25
CA THR A 343 20.15 3.39 -24.78
C THR A 343 20.99 4.05 -23.69
N GLU A 344 21.34 5.32 -23.85
CA GLU A 344 22.06 6.09 -22.84
C GLU A 344 21.26 6.24 -21.53
N ALA A 345 19.99 6.62 -21.63
CA ALA A 345 19.09 6.76 -20.48
C ALA A 345 18.93 5.44 -19.74
N PHE A 346 18.69 4.34 -20.45
CA PHE A 346 18.56 3.01 -19.89
C PHE A 346 19.87 2.55 -19.21
N CYS A 347 21.01 2.74 -19.88
CA CYS A 347 22.32 2.41 -19.33
C CYS A 347 22.64 3.23 -18.07
N LYS A 348 22.34 4.53 -18.09
CA LYS A 348 22.55 5.41 -16.93
C LYS A 348 21.71 4.96 -15.73
N TYR A 349 20.47 4.52 -15.96
CA TYR A 349 19.53 4.14 -14.91
C TYR A 349 19.79 2.72 -14.39
N HIS A 350 19.94 1.73 -15.28
CA HIS A 350 20.09 0.31 -14.93
C HIS A 350 21.54 -0.19 -14.89
N ARG A 351 22.53 0.66 -15.17
CA ARG A 351 23.98 0.33 -15.19
C ARG A 351 24.36 -0.74 -16.21
N MET A 352 23.49 -1.03 -17.17
CA MET A 352 23.73 -1.94 -18.29
C MET A 352 22.95 -1.53 -19.53
N LYS A 353 23.45 -1.92 -20.73
CA LYS A 353 22.75 -1.60 -21.98
C LYS A 353 21.48 -2.44 -22.14
N PRO A 354 20.42 -1.93 -22.81
CA PRO A 354 19.16 -2.67 -23.03
C PRO A 354 19.37 -4.04 -23.67
N LYS A 355 20.29 -4.15 -24.66
CA LYS A 355 20.62 -5.42 -25.31
C LYS A 355 21.28 -6.40 -24.34
N GLN A 356 22.24 -5.94 -23.55
CA GLN A 356 22.88 -6.78 -22.53
C GLN A 356 21.87 -7.29 -21.50
N TYR A 357 20.92 -6.46 -21.11
CA TYR A 357 19.84 -6.87 -20.23
C TYR A 357 18.96 -7.95 -20.88
N LEU A 358 18.56 -7.76 -22.14
CA LEU A 358 17.75 -8.74 -22.87
C LEU A 358 18.49 -10.08 -23.06
N ASP A 359 19.80 -10.03 -23.32
CA ASP A 359 20.63 -11.23 -23.51
C ASP A 359 20.91 -11.95 -22.18
N SER A 360 20.74 -11.29 -21.02
CA SER A 360 20.94 -11.86 -19.67
C SER A 360 19.69 -12.53 -19.07
N LEU A 361 18.53 -12.40 -19.72
CA LEU A 361 17.26 -13.02 -19.31
C LEU A 361 17.18 -14.47 -19.81
#